data_d88e0af088133b6327d62a3190db9890
#
_entry.id   d88e0af088133b6327d62a3190db9890
#
_cell.length_a   1.000
_cell.length_b   1.000
_cell.length_c   1.000
_cell.angle_alpha   90.00
_cell.angle_beta   90.00
_cell.angle_gamma   90.00
#
_symmetry.space_group_name_H-M   'P 1'
#
loop_
_entity.id
_entity.type
_entity.pdbx_description
1 polymer ?
#
loop_
_entity_poly.entity_id
_entity_poly.type
_entity_poly.pdbx_seq_one_letter_code
_entity_poly.pdbx_strand_id
1 'polypeptide(L)'
;GDLIERLKLEGENTPADIFMTVDAGDLWYAGTQDIFQSVITDTIQSNIPIHLRDPEGLWTGLSVRARTIVYSTDRVDPSELSTYSDLATQKWKGKLCLRTSKKIYTKSLVASIIHNQGQEKATEIVSGWVDNLAAVPNAKDSHIMDAILAGQCDVGLVNTYYFGRLIEETPDAPLKLFWANQDTTGVHVNVSGAGVTKHASNAADAIKLLEWLSSAKAQAIYGSLNKEYPANQNISYDEIVSAWGSFKQDKMNLAIAGKLQADAVKLMQRLDYK
;
A
#
# COMPACT_ATOMS: atom_id res chain seq x y z
N GLY A 1 -7.55 -9.09 10.51
CA GLY A 1 -8.24 -10.30 10.85
C GLY A 1 -8.36 -10.50 12.34
N ASP A 2 -7.47 -11.28 12.94
CA ASP A 2 -7.66 -11.80 14.30
C ASP A 2 -7.79 -10.71 15.39
N LEU A 3 -7.04 -9.60 15.26
CA LEU A 3 -7.14 -8.49 16.21
C LEU A 3 -8.49 -7.75 16.12
N ILE A 4 -9.05 -7.61 14.93
CA ILE A 4 -10.37 -6.98 14.75
C ILE A 4 -11.45 -7.85 15.39
N GLU A 5 -11.41 -9.18 15.16
CA GLU A 5 -12.35 -10.11 15.79
C GLU A 5 -12.19 -10.13 17.31
N ARG A 6 -10.96 -10.02 17.82
CA ARG A 6 -10.71 -9.89 19.25
C ARG A 6 -11.35 -8.61 19.82
N LEU A 7 -11.14 -7.45 19.19
CA LEU A 7 -11.75 -6.19 19.63
C LEU A 7 -13.29 -6.25 19.63
N LYS A 8 -13.88 -6.93 18.64
CA LYS A 8 -15.34 -7.16 18.60
C LYS A 8 -15.83 -8.00 19.79
N LEU A 9 -15.08 -9.06 20.11
CA LEU A 9 -15.44 -9.94 21.24
C LEU A 9 -15.26 -9.25 22.59
N GLU A 10 -14.22 -8.44 22.75
CA GLU A 10 -13.97 -7.67 23.96
C GLU A 10 -15.01 -6.56 24.17
N GLY A 11 -15.49 -5.94 23.09
CA GLY A 11 -16.51 -4.89 23.10
C GLY A 11 -16.18 -3.77 24.08
N GLU A 12 -17.10 -3.46 25.01
CA GLU A 12 -16.93 -2.42 26.04
C GLU A 12 -15.83 -2.74 27.06
N ASN A 13 -15.39 -3.99 27.15
CA ASN A 13 -14.34 -4.44 28.07
C ASN A 13 -12.95 -4.46 27.43
N THR A 14 -12.79 -3.93 26.20
CA THR A 14 -11.47 -3.90 25.56
C THR A 14 -10.49 -3.05 26.37
N PRO A 15 -9.26 -3.53 26.59
CA PRO A 15 -8.20 -2.74 27.21
C PRO A 15 -7.49 -1.82 26.19
N ALA A 16 -7.85 -1.90 24.90
CA ALA A 16 -7.16 -1.19 23.83
C ALA A 16 -7.80 0.18 23.60
N ASP A 17 -7.01 1.23 23.71
CA ASP A 17 -7.43 2.60 23.38
C ASP A 17 -7.23 2.93 21.88
N ILE A 18 -6.25 2.27 21.24
CA ILE A 18 -5.91 2.48 19.82
C ILE A 18 -5.80 1.13 19.12
N PHE A 19 -6.35 1.04 17.92
CA PHE A 19 -6.07 -0.05 16.99
C PHE A 19 -5.24 0.49 15.81
N MET A 20 -4.08 -0.13 15.57
CA MET A 20 -3.16 0.22 14.49
C MET A 20 -2.94 -0.98 13.58
N THR A 21 -2.93 -0.75 12.25
CA THR A 21 -2.65 -1.80 11.27
C THR A 21 -1.97 -1.22 10.01
N VAL A 22 -1.49 -2.12 9.15
CA VAL A 22 -0.62 -1.81 8.02
C VAL A 22 -1.34 -1.63 6.68
N ASP A 23 -2.68 -1.58 6.66
CA ASP A 23 -3.45 -1.49 5.41
C ASP A 23 -4.75 -0.72 5.63
N ALA A 24 -5.03 0.21 4.73
CA ALA A 24 -6.25 1.01 4.76
C ALA A 24 -7.53 0.16 4.61
N GLY A 25 -7.46 -0.99 3.93
CA GLY A 25 -8.59 -1.92 3.82
C GLY A 25 -8.95 -2.55 5.17
N ASP A 26 -7.95 -2.92 5.98
CA ASP A 26 -8.18 -3.42 7.34
C ASP A 26 -8.69 -2.31 8.26
N LEU A 27 -8.18 -1.07 8.12
CA LEU A 27 -8.70 0.09 8.85
C LEU A 27 -10.16 0.38 8.49
N TRP A 28 -10.47 0.39 7.20
CA TRP A 28 -11.85 0.56 6.73
C TRP A 28 -12.76 -0.57 7.26
N TYR A 29 -12.29 -1.82 7.20
CA TYR A 29 -13.06 -2.96 7.72
C TYR A 29 -13.32 -2.81 9.22
N ALA A 30 -12.32 -2.43 10.02
CA ALA A 30 -12.50 -2.15 11.44
C ALA A 30 -13.55 -1.04 11.68
N GLY A 31 -13.55 0.02 10.87
CA GLY A 31 -14.58 1.06 10.90
C GLY A 31 -15.98 0.51 10.65
N THR A 32 -16.16 -0.38 9.66
CA THR A 32 -17.47 -1.02 9.37
C THR A 32 -17.93 -1.97 10.47
N GLN A 33 -17.01 -2.43 11.32
CA GLN A 33 -17.33 -3.29 12.47
C GLN A 33 -17.57 -2.50 13.77
N ASP A 34 -17.74 -1.18 13.67
CA ASP A 34 -18.01 -0.31 14.82
C ASP A 34 -16.89 -0.34 15.91
N ILE A 35 -15.63 -0.60 15.46
CA ILE A 35 -14.46 -0.67 16.33
C ILE A 35 -13.98 0.72 16.75
N PHE A 36 -14.16 1.74 15.89
CA PHE A 36 -13.61 3.07 16.08
C PHE A 36 -14.66 4.09 16.50
N GLN A 37 -14.24 5.10 17.26
CA GLN A 37 -14.94 6.36 17.40
C GLN A 37 -14.38 7.41 16.41
N SER A 38 -15.20 8.38 16.03
CA SER A 38 -14.78 9.47 15.15
C SER A 38 -13.83 10.43 15.88
N VAL A 39 -12.69 10.72 15.28
CA VAL A 39 -11.68 11.66 15.75
C VAL A 39 -11.38 12.66 14.63
N ILE A 40 -11.94 13.87 14.78
CA ILE A 40 -11.73 14.97 13.84
C ILE A 40 -11.10 16.13 14.60
N THR A 41 -9.80 16.37 14.39
CA THR A 41 -9.08 17.50 15.00
C THR A 41 -8.36 18.32 13.93
N ASP A 42 -8.20 19.61 14.18
CA ASP A 42 -7.51 20.53 13.26
C ASP A 42 -6.05 20.06 13.03
N THR A 43 -5.42 19.51 14.06
CA THR A 43 -4.05 18.99 13.99
C THR A 43 -3.94 17.83 12.98
N ILE A 44 -4.80 16.82 13.08
CA ILE A 44 -4.78 15.67 12.15
C ILE A 44 -5.18 16.13 10.74
N GLN A 45 -6.17 17.01 10.63
CA GLN A 45 -6.65 17.49 9.32
C GLN A 45 -5.59 18.31 8.57
N SER A 46 -4.81 19.12 9.29
CA SER A 46 -3.71 19.91 8.70
C SER A 46 -2.49 19.08 8.35
N ASN A 47 -2.20 18.05 9.14
CA ASN A 47 -1.01 17.22 8.97
C ASN A 47 -1.18 16.11 7.93
N ILE A 48 -2.35 15.50 7.85
CA ILE A 48 -2.58 14.30 7.03
C ILE A 48 -3.57 14.62 5.89
N PRO A 49 -3.19 14.41 4.63
CA PRO A 49 -4.06 14.65 3.47
C PRO A 49 -5.35 13.84 3.52
N ILE A 50 -6.44 14.43 3.00
CA ILE A 50 -7.79 13.84 3.07
C ILE A 50 -7.89 12.46 2.43
N HIS A 51 -7.12 12.18 1.38
CA HIS A 51 -7.14 10.87 0.71
C HIS A 51 -6.48 9.75 1.54
N LEU A 52 -5.67 10.10 2.56
CA LEU A 52 -5.01 9.19 3.48
C LEU A 52 -5.75 9.00 4.82
N ARG A 53 -6.97 9.53 4.94
CA ARG A 53 -7.80 9.47 6.14
C ARG A 53 -9.20 8.96 5.81
N ASP A 54 -9.85 8.40 6.80
CA ASP A 54 -11.29 8.12 6.70
C ASP A 54 -12.09 9.42 6.62
N PRO A 55 -13.09 9.53 5.72
CA PRO A 55 -13.92 10.73 5.59
C PRO A 55 -14.71 11.08 6.86
N GLU A 56 -15.08 10.08 7.67
CA GLU A 56 -15.83 10.21 8.92
C GLU A 56 -14.91 10.32 10.15
N GLY A 57 -13.59 10.33 9.94
CA GLY A 57 -12.60 10.44 11.01
C GLY A 57 -12.38 9.18 11.82
N LEU A 58 -12.80 8.01 11.35
CA LEU A 58 -12.65 6.74 12.08
C LEU A 58 -11.20 6.29 12.18
N TRP A 59 -10.37 6.61 11.19
CA TRP A 59 -8.93 6.31 11.20
C TRP A 59 -8.13 7.35 10.40
N THR A 60 -6.83 7.39 10.65
CA THR A 60 -5.88 8.24 9.93
C THR A 60 -4.63 7.44 9.52
N GLY A 61 -4.12 7.73 8.32
CA GLY A 61 -2.83 7.21 7.88
C GLY A 61 -1.68 7.89 8.63
N LEU A 62 -0.64 7.13 8.91
CA LEU A 62 0.54 7.61 9.65
C LEU A 62 1.84 7.42 8.86
N SER A 63 1.95 6.39 8.03
CA SER A 63 3.04 6.25 7.07
C SER A 63 2.49 5.77 5.72
N VAL A 64 3.21 6.06 4.64
CA VAL A 64 2.79 5.77 3.26
C VAL A 64 3.82 4.89 2.58
N ARG A 65 3.36 3.90 1.83
CA ARG A 65 4.17 3.15 0.85
C ARG A 65 3.49 3.19 -0.50
N ALA A 66 4.29 3.27 -1.54
CA ALA A 66 3.83 3.01 -2.88
C ALA A 66 3.98 1.52 -3.21
N ARG A 67 3.08 0.99 -4.01
CA ARG A 67 3.23 -0.30 -4.65
C ARG A 67 3.47 -0.06 -6.12
N THR A 68 4.72 -0.24 -6.56
CA THR A 68 5.13 0.16 -7.91
C THR A 68 5.96 -0.92 -8.60
N ILE A 69 6.39 -0.65 -9.83
CA ILE A 69 7.19 -1.56 -10.62
C ILE A 69 8.63 -1.55 -10.08
N VAL A 70 9.19 -2.74 -9.84
CA VAL A 70 10.62 -2.97 -9.69
C VAL A 70 11.11 -3.70 -10.94
N TYR A 71 12.28 -3.35 -11.46
CA TYR A 71 12.80 -3.93 -12.69
C TYR A 71 14.31 -4.15 -12.64
N SER A 72 14.79 -5.11 -13.43
CA SER A 72 16.23 -5.35 -13.64
C SER A 72 16.82 -4.27 -14.53
N THR A 73 17.84 -3.56 -14.04
CA THR A 73 18.55 -2.53 -14.85
C THR A 73 19.40 -3.13 -15.96
N ASP A 74 19.72 -4.42 -15.88
CA ASP A 74 20.54 -5.12 -16.88
C ASP A 74 19.72 -5.64 -18.08
N ARG A 75 18.39 -5.81 -17.89
CA ARG A 75 17.54 -6.48 -18.89
C ARG A 75 16.34 -5.66 -19.37
N VAL A 76 16.03 -4.56 -18.72
CA VAL A 76 14.88 -3.70 -19.04
C VAL A 76 15.33 -2.27 -19.21
N ASP A 77 15.03 -1.67 -20.35
CA ASP A 77 15.14 -0.23 -20.54
C ASP A 77 13.93 0.44 -19.86
N PRO A 78 14.12 1.43 -18.97
CA PRO A 78 13.01 2.11 -18.30
C PRO A 78 12.03 2.80 -19.26
N SER A 79 12.44 3.12 -20.49
CA SER A 79 11.54 3.65 -21.53
C SER A 79 10.47 2.64 -22.00
N GLU A 80 10.67 1.36 -21.72
CA GLU A 80 9.69 0.30 -22.00
C GLU A 80 8.56 0.23 -20.96
N LEU A 81 8.74 0.89 -19.81
CA LEU A 81 7.78 0.86 -18.68
C LEU A 81 6.86 2.07 -18.74
N SER A 82 5.61 1.92 -18.32
CA SER A 82 4.66 3.03 -18.28
C SER A 82 3.61 2.88 -17.16
N THR A 83 2.70 1.96 -17.28
CA THR A 83 1.53 1.81 -16.40
C THR A 83 1.40 0.40 -15.86
N TYR A 84 0.54 0.20 -14.84
CA TYR A 84 0.14 -1.14 -14.43
C TYR A 84 -0.53 -1.92 -15.56
N SER A 85 -1.30 -1.23 -16.41
CA SER A 85 -1.98 -1.84 -17.57
C SER A 85 -0.99 -2.32 -18.62
N ASP A 86 0.14 -1.62 -18.78
CA ASP A 86 1.17 -2.01 -19.73
C ASP A 86 1.80 -3.37 -19.40
N LEU A 87 1.91 -3.72 -18.12
CA LEU A 87 2.38 -5.05 -17.68
C LEU A 87 1.48 -6.21 -18.12
N ALA A 88 0.25 -5.93 -18.58
CA ALA A 88 -0.66 -6.91 -19.17
C ALA A 88 -0.41 -7.17 -20.66
N THR A 89 0.48 -6.40 -21.30
CA THR A 89 0.78 -6.55 -22.74
C THR A 89 1.70 -7.74 -23.01
N GLN A 90 1.63 -8.26 -24.25
CA GLN A 90 2.38 -9.44 -24.68
C GLN A 90 3.90 -9.31 -24.53
N LYS A 91 4.45 -8.09 -24.50
CA LYS A 91 5.90 -7.87 -24.36
C LYS A 91 6.45 -8.36 -23.01
N TRP A 92 5.59 -8.46 -21.99
CA TRP A 92 5.95 -8.93 -20.65
C TRP A 92 5.68 -10.42 -20.43
N LYS A 93 5.29 -11.16 -21.46
CA LYS A 93 5.01 -12.60 -21.33
C LYS A 93 6.22 -13.38 -20.84
N GLY A 94 6.04 -14.11 -19.72
CA GLY A 94 7.10 -14.87 -19.07
C GLY A 94 8.18 -14.01 -18.39
N LYS A 95 7.89 -12.70 -18.15
CA LYS A 95 8.85 -11.76 -17.54
C LYS A 95 8.36 -11.11 -16.27
N LEU A 96 7.10 -11.34 -15.88
CA LEU A 96 6.45 -10.68 -14.75
C LEU A 96 6.45 -11.58 -13.51
N CYS A 97 6.91 -11.07 -12.37
CA CYS A 97 6.77 -11.71 -11.07
C CYS A 97 5.83 -10.89 -10.18
N LEU A 98 4.86 -11.56 -9.57
CA LEU A 98 3.86 -10.92 -8.72
C LEU A 98 3.75 -11.59 -7.35
N ARG A 99 3.20 -10.86 -6.41
CA ARG A 99 2.81 -11.36 -5.11
C ARG A 99 1.47 -12.09 -5.18
N THR A 100 1.28 -13.12 -4.37
CA THR A 100 0.03 -13.87 -4.30
C THR A 100 -1.19 -12.96 -4.05
N SER A 101 -2.31 -13.30 -4.68
CA SER A 101 -3.61 -12.66 -4.51
C SER A 101 -4.15 -12.69 -3.08
N LYS A 102 -3.64 -13.61 -2.24
CA LYS A 102 -4.06 -13.77 -0.84
C LYS A 102 -3.61 -12.61 0.04
N LYS A 103 -2.61 -11.84 -0.39
CA LYS A 103 -2.05 -10.74 0.41
C LYS A 103 -2.83 -9.44 0.22
N ILE A 104 -3.00 -8.73 1.33
CA ILE A 104 -3.76 -7.48 1.39
C ILE A 104 -3.26 -6.45 0.37
N TYR A 105 -1.95 -6.32 0.18
CA TYR A 105 -1.36 -5.35 -0.75
C TYR A 105 -1.74 -5.57 -2.22
N THR A 106 -1.89 -6.85 -2.64
CA THR A 106 -2.38 -7.18 -3.98
C THR A 106 -3.86 -6.84 -4.11
N LYS A 107 -4.66 -7.14 -3.08
CA LYS A 107 -6.09 -6.81 -3.04
C LYS A 107 -6.32 -5.30 -3.15
N SER A 108 -5.57 -4.50 -2.39
CA SER A 108 -5.68 -3.03 -2.40
C SER A 108 -5.28 -2.44 -3.75
N LEU A 109 -4.21 -2.94 -4.39
CA LEU A 109 -3.84 -2.50 -5.75
C LEU A 109 -4.94 -2.83 -6.77
N VAL A 110 -5.46 -4.06 -6.77
CA VAL A 110 -6.53 -4.45 -7.71
C VAL A 110 -7.80 -3.63 -7.44
N ALA A 111 -8.13 -3.35 -6.17
CA ALA A 111 -9.25 -2.47 -5.81
C ALA A 111 -9.07 -1.04 -6.37
N SER A 112 -7.85 -0.49 -6.34
CA SER A 112 -7.56 0.83 -6.94
C SER A 112 -7.69 0.80 -8.47
N ILE A 113 -7.30 -0.28 -9.14
CA ILE A 113 -7.49 -0.42 -10.58
C ILE A 113 -8.98 -0.50 -10.92
N ILE A 114 -9.78 -1.25 -10.15
CA ILE A 114 -11.25 -1.30 -10.32
C ILE A 114 -11.85 0.11 -10.19
N HIS A 115 -11.43 0.88 -9.16
CA HIS A 115 -11.93 2.24 -8.97
C HIS A 115 -11.61 3.15 -10.15
N ASN A 116 -10.35 3.13 -10.59
CA ASN A 116 -9.84 4.07 -11.59
C ASN A 116 -10.26 3.73 -13.03
N GLN A 117 -10.45 2.45 -13.34
CA GLN A 117 -10.65 1.99 -14.73
C GLN A 117 -11.93 1.16 -14.94
N GLY A 118 -12.66 0.85 -13.85
CA GLY A 118 -13.86 0.01 -13.89
C GLY A 118 -13.55 -1.48 -13.87
N GLN A 119 -14.59 -2.26 -13.56
CA GLN A 119 -14.48 -3.71 -13.34
C GLN A 119 -14.02 -4.48 -14.59
N GLU A 120 -14.51 -4.10 -15.77
CA GLU A 120 -14.18 -4.77 -17.02
C GLU A 120 -12.70 -4.60 -17.36
N LYS A 121 -12.22 -3.35 -17.35
CA LYS A 121 -10.82 -3.05 -17.67
C LYS A 121 -9.86 -3.62 -16.63
N ALA A 122 -10.22 -3.60 -15.36
CA ALA A 122 -9.45 -4.25 -14.30
C ALA A 122 -9.35 -5.77 -14.53
N THR A 123 -10.41 -6.39 -15.03
CA THR A 123 -10.40 -7.84 -15.37
C THR A 123 -9.42 -8.13 -16.51
N GLU A 124 -9.42 -7.32 -17.57
CA GLU A 124 -8.45 -7.46 -18.68
C GLU A 124 -7.00 -7.31 -18.18
N ILE A 125 -6.73 -6.29 -17.36
CA ILE A 125 -5.40 -6.02 -16.83
C ILE A 125 -4.90 -7.20 -15.99
N VAL A 126 -5.70 -7.65 -15.02
CA VAL A 126 -5.29 -8.73 -14.13
C VAL A 126 -5.18 -10.06 -14.88
N SER A 127 -6.03 -10.32 -15.87
CA SER A 127 -5.91 -11.49 -16.77
C SER A 127 -4.57 -11.46 -17.51
N GLY A 128 -4.22 -10.32 -18.12
CA GLY A 128 -2.94 -10.17 -18.81
C GLY A 128 -1.73 -10.30 -17.87
N TRP A 129 -1.84 -9.86 -16.63
CA TRP A 129 -0.79 -10.12 -15.63
C TRP A 129 -0.61 -11.62 -15.36
N VAL A 130 -1.73 -12.37 -15.20
CA VAL A 130 -1.69 -13.82 -14.96
C VAL A 130 -1.06 -14.53 -16.17
N ASP A 131 -1.43 -14.15 -17.39
CA ASP A 131 -0.88 -14.70 -18.63
C ASP A 131 0.62 -14.40 -18.82
N ASN A 132 1.13 -13.32 -18.20
CA ASN A 132 2.50 -12.86 -18.32
C ASN A 132 3.42 -13.35 -17.18
N LEU A 133 2.87 -14.08 -16.20
CA LEU A 133 3.67 -14.59 -15.08
C LEU A 133 4.82 -15.49 -15.55
N ALA A 134 6.02 -15.19 -15.06
CA ALA A 134 7.21 -16.03 -15.25
C ALA A 134 7.23 -17.24 -14.29
N ALA A 135 6.59 -17.09 -13.14
CA ALA A 135 6.56 -18.09 -12.07
C ALA A 135 5.26 -17.99 -11.26
N VAL A 136 5.02 -18.98 -10.41
CA VAL A 136 3.92 -18.95 -9.44
C VAL A 136 4.05 -17.71 -8.54
N PRO A 137 2.96 -16.98 -8.26
CA PRO A 137 3.01 -15.78 -7.42
C PRO A 137 3.65 -15.99 -6.06
N ASN A 138 4.49 -15.05 -5.68
CA ASN A 138 5.34 -15.14 -4.50
C ASN A 138 4.62 -14.74 -3.21
N ALA A 139 5.02 -15.33 -2.08
CA ALA A 139 4.45 -15.00 -0.76
C ALA A 139 4.96 -13.68 -0.17
N LYS A 140 6.11 -13.17 -0.64
CA LYS A 140 6.80 -11.96 -0.14
C LYS A 140 7.31 -11.11 -1.30
N ASP A 141 7.34 -9.79 -1.13
CA ASP A 141 7.92 -8.86 -2.12
C ASP A 141 9.44 -9.02 -2.23
N SER A 142 10.14 -9.40 -1.15
CA SER A 142 11.56 -9.75 -1.20
C SER A 142 11.83 -10.90 -2.18
N HIS A 143 11.00 -11.95 -2.16
CA HIS A 143 11.16 -13.08 -3.09
C HIS A 143 10.92 -12.69 -4.56
N ILE A 144 10.12 -11.64 -4.83
CA ILE A 144 9.99 -11.08 -6.19
C ILE A 144 11.31 -10.46 -6.63
N MET A 145 11.94 -9.67 -5.76
CA MET A 145 13.24 -9.05 -6.06
C MET A 145 14.33 -10.09 -6.20
N ASP A 146 14.36 -11.12 -5.35
CA ASP A 146 15.28 -12.26 -5.46
C ASP A 146 15.09 -12.98 -6.80
N ALA A 147 13.85 -13.20 -7.25
CA ALA A 147 13.55 -13.82 -8.54
C ALA A 147 14.04 -12.97 -9.73
N ILE A 148 13.91 -11.63 -9.65
CA ILE A 148 14.45 -10.73 -10.67
C ILE A 148 16.00 -10.79 -10.66
N LEU A 149 16.63 -10.73 -9.51
CA LEU A 149 18.10 -10.86 -9.39
C LEU A 149 18.60 -12.19 -9.95
N ALA A 150 17.85 -13.27 -9.74
CA ALA A 150 18.16 -14.60 -10.28
C ALA A 150 17.83 -14.77 -11.78
N GLY A 151 17.25 -13.76 -12.44
CA GLY A 151 16.89 -13.83 -13.86
C GLY A 151 15.65 -14.68 -14.18
N GLN A 152 14.83 -15.01 -13.19
CA GLN A 152 13.57 -15.74 -13.40
C GLN A 152 12.50 -14.85 -14.03
N CYS A 153 12.52 -13.55 -13.74
CA CYS A 153 11.67 -12.53 -14.33
C CYS A 153 12.45 -11.22 -14.46
N ASP A 154 11.91 -10.26 -15.22
CA ASP A 154 12.58 -9.00 -15.49
C ASP A 154 11.95 -7.84 -14.72
N VAL A 155 10.65 -7.96 -14.40
CA VAL A 155 9.86 -6.93 -13.72
C VAL A 155 8.95 -7.56 -12.65
N GLY A 156 8.57 -6.76 -11.66
CA GLY A 156 7.61 -7.15 -10.64
C GLY A 156 6.91 -5.97 -9.98
N LEU A 157 5.96 -6.24 -9.10
CA LEU A 157 5.26 -5.22 -8.30
C LEU A 157 5.58 -5.41 -6.83
N VAL A 158 6.18 -4.40 -6.20
CA VAL A 158 6.60 -4.44 -4.80
C VAL A 158 6.19 -3.18 -4.04
N ASN A 159 6.09 -3.29 -2.73
CA ASN A 159 6.00 -2.11 -1.87
C ASN A 159 7.40 -1.50 -1.71
N THR A 160 7.48 -0.18 -1.80
CA THR A 160 8.73 0.58 -1.81
C THR A 160 9.66 0.30 -0.64
N TYR A 161 9.14 0.10 0.55
CA TYR A 161 9.97 -0.15 1.74
C TYR A 161 10.75 -1.50 1.68
N TYR A 162 10.25 -2.50 0.96
CA TYR A 162 11.03 -3.74 0.74
C TYR A 162 12.24 -3.47 -0.15
N PHE A 163 12.05 -2.65 -1.19
CA PHE A 163 13.16 -2.21 -2.03
C PHE A 163 14.16 -1.37 -1.23
N GLY A 164 13.68 -0.47 -0.37
CA GLY A 164 14.54 0.33 0.50
C GLY A 164 15.45 -0.52 1.39
N ARG A 165 14.90 -1.58 2.00
CA ARG A 165 15.69 -2.51 2.81
C ARG A 165 16.71 -3.29 1.97
N LEU A 166 16.33 -3.71 0.77
CA LEU A 166 17.26 -4.38 -0.14
C LEU A 166 18.45 -3.48 -0.49
N ILE A 167 18.19 -2.20 -0.86
CA ILE A 167 19.25 -1.25 -1.24
C ILE A 167 20.11 -0.86 -0.04
N GLU A 168 19.55 -0.82 1.17
CA GLU A 168 20.34 -0.62 2.39
C GLU A 168 21.33 -1.77 2.64
N GLU A 169 20.93 -3.02 2.37
CA GLU A 169 21.76 -4.22 2.52
C GLU A 169 22.67 -4.45 1.31
N THR A 170 22.21 -4.10 0.11
CA THR A 170 22.91 -4.35 -1.17
C THR A 170 22.77 -3.11 -2.07
N PRO A 171 23.57 -2.05 -1.86
CA PRO A 171 23.47 -0.78 -2.58
C PRO A 171 23.63 -0.89 -4.10
N ASP A 172 24.44 -1.84 -4.56
CA ASP A 172 24.76 -2.06 -5.97
C ASP A 172 23.84 -3.11 -6.65
N ALA A 173 22.74 -3.50 -6.02
CA ALA A 173 21.80 -4.43 -6.63
C ALA A 173 21.30 -3.86 -7.98
N PRO A 174 21.35 -4.64 -9.09
CA PRO A 174 20.94 -4.18 -10.43
C PRO A 174 19.41 -4.12 -10.55
N LEU A 175 18.77 -3.43 -9.63
CA LEU A 175 17.34 -3.18 -9.57
C LEU A 175 17.05 -1.69 -9.40
N LYS A 176 15.95 -1.22 -9.96
CA LYS A 176 15.39 0.11 -9.72
C LYS A 176 13.88 0.06 -9.61
N LEU A 177 13.32 1.09 -8.97
CA LEU A 177 11.89 1.37 -8.99
C LEU A 177 11.54 2.18 -10.23
N PHE A 178 10.36 1.90 -10.79
CA PHE A 178 9.73 2.72 -11.82
C PHE A 178 8.34 3.15 -11.33
N TRP A 179 8.06 4.43 -11.38
CA TRP A 179 6.78 4.99 -10.94
C TRP A 179 5.70 4.79 -12.00
N ALA A 180 4.83 3.82 -11.77
CA ALA A 180 3.73 3.53 -12.69
C ALA A 180 2.71 4.68 -12.77
N ASN A 181 2.00 4.79 -13.90
CA ASN A 181 0.84 5.67 -14.08
C ASN A 181 1.12 7.18 -13.91
N GLN A 182 2.35 7.67 -14.11
CA GLN A 182 2.68 9.07 -13.84
C GLN A 182 1.91 10.05 -14.72
N ASP A 183 1.60 9.68 -15.97
CA ASP A 183 0.83 10.49 -16.92
C ASP A 183 -0.69 10.33 -16.76
N THR A 184 -1.15 9.45 -15.86
CA THR A 184 -2.57 9.16 -15.64
C THR A 184 -2.97 9.40 -14.18
N THR A 185 -3.36 8.38 -13.44
CA THR A 185 -3.85 8.46 -12.05
C THR A 185 -2.76 8.70 -11.01
N GLY A 186 -1.53 8.38 -11.32
CA GLY A 186 -0.44 8.26 -10.36
C GLY A 186 -0.30 6.84 -9.82
N VAL A 187 0.77 6.61 -9.04
CA VAL A 187 1.08 5.31 -8.47
C VAL A 187 0.18 5.01 -7.27
N HIS A 188 -0.27 3.75 -7.16
CA HIS A 188 -1.03 3.29 -6.00
C HIS A 188 -0.22 3.43 -4.71
N VAL A 189 -0.82 4.08 -3.72
CA VAL A 189 -0.29 4.21 -2.36
C VAL A 189 -1.20 3.53 -1.35
N ASN A 190 -0.64 3.14 -0.23
CA ASN A 190 -1.37 2.62 0.91
C ASN A 190 -0.71 3.09 2.21
N VAL A 191 -1.39 2.93 3.34
CA VAL A 191 -0.94 3.46 4.63
C VAL A 191 -0.83 2.39 5.70
N SER A 192 0.10 2.57 6.64
CA SER A 192 -0.12 2.14 8.01
C SER A 192 -0.85 3.27 8.71
N GLY A 193 -1.83 2.93 9.52
CA GLY A 193 -2.66 3.92 10.18
C GLY A 193 -3.30 3.41 11.45
N ALA A 194 -4.02 4.29 12.12
CA ALA A 194 -4.65 3.98 13.40
C ALA A 194 -5.97 4.71 13.58
N GLY A 195 -6.80 4.18 14.45
CA GLY A 195 -8.00 4.83 14.97
C GLY A 195 -8.13 4.61 16.48
N VAL A 196 -8.84 5.49 17.16
CA VAL A 196 -9.18 5.35 18.56
C VAL A 196 -10.36 4.37 18.68
N THR A 197 -10.24 3.38 19.55
CA THR A 197 -11.32 2.39 19.72
C THR A 197 -12.55 3.05 20.30
N LYS A 198 -13.72 2.51 19.97
CA LYS A 198 -15.02 3.06 20.38
C LYS A 198 -15.16 3.14 21.90
N HIS A 199 -14.64 2.15 22.60
CA HIS A 199 -14.73 2.02 24.05
C HIS A 199 -13.40 2.32 24.77
N ALA A 200 -12.54 3.15 24.15
CA ALA A 200 -11.26 3.57 24.72
C ALA A 200 -11.48 4.22 26.11
N SER A 201 -10.89 3.64 27.14
CA SER A 201 -10.95 4.20 28.50
C SER A 201 -10.12 5.47 28.65
N ASN A 202 -9.07 5.64 27.81
CA ASN A 202 -8.18 6.79 27.78
C ASN A 202 -8.27 7.55 26.45
N ALA A 203 -9.49 7.73 25.93
CA ALA A 203 -9.72 8.32 24.61
C ALA A 203 -9.01 9.67 24.41
N ALA A 204 -9.01 10.56 25.42
CA ALA A 204 -8.35 11.86 25.33
C ALA A 204 -6.82 11.75 25.11
N ASP A 205 -6.17 10.82 25.76
CA ASP A 205 -4.73 10.59 25.61
C ASP A 205 -4.42 9.83 24.32
N ALA A 206 -5.30 8.92 23.90
CA ALA A 206 -5.23 8.27 22.59
C ALA A 206 -5.30 9.28 21.43
N ILE A 207 -6.20 10.28 21.50
CA ILE A 207 -6.29 11.35 20.50
C ILE A 207 -5.00 12.18 20.48
N LYS A 208 -4.47 12.60 21.64
CA LYS A 208 -3.19 13.31 21.71
C LYS A 208 -2.05 12.50 21.11
N LEU A 209 -2.03 11.19 21.34
CA LEU A 209 -1.03 10.31 20.74
C LEU A 209 -1.15 10.28 19.21
N LEU A 210 -2.36 10.18 18.65
CA LEU A 210 -2.58 10.24 17.18
C LEU A 210 -2.15 11.60 16.62
N GLU A 211 -2.47 12.71 17.29
CA GLU A 211 -2.01 14.04 16.89
C GLU A 211 -0.48 14.12 16.88
N TRP A 212 0.17 13.62 17.94
CA TRP A 212 1.62 13.57 18.01
C TRP A 212 2.22 12.69 16.92
N LEU A 213 1.64 11.51 16.65
CA LEU A 213 2.09 10.61 15.58
C LEU A 213 1.94 11.24 14.18
N SER A 214 1.02 12.18 13.98
CA SER A 214 0.88 12.96 12.74
C SER A 214 1.86 14.12 12.63
N SER A 215 2.55 14.49 13.72
CA SER A 215 3.45 15.63 13.78
C SER A 215 4.74 15.43 12.97
N ALA A 216 5.39 16.53 12.59
CA ALA A 216 6.67 16.52 11.89
C ALA A 216 7.73 15.66 12.61
N LYS A 217 7.80 15.76 13.92
CA LYS A 217 8.79 15.02 14.75
C LYS A 217 8.59 13.51 14.68
N ALA A 218 7.36 13.03 14.85
CA ALA A 218 7.05 11.60 14.80
C ALA A 218 7.20 11.05 13.37
N GLN A 219 6.75 11.81 12.37
CA GLN A 219 6.77 11.40 10.96
C GLN A 219 8.20 11.25 10.42
N ALA A 220 9.16 12.08 10.87
CA ALA A 220 10.56 11.92 10.53
C ALA A 220 11.15 10.59 11.00
N ILE A 221 10.69 10.08 12.16
CA ILE A 221 11.11 8.77 12.69
C ILE A 221 10.62 7.63 11.81
N TYR A 222 9.36 7.67 11.37
CA TYR A 222 8.80 6.64 10.47
C TYR A 222 9.59 6.50 9.17
N GLY A 223 9.89 7.62 8.52
CA GLY A 223 10.62 7.63 7.26
C GLY A 223 11.98 6.97 7.37
N SER A 224 12.75 7.28 8.42
CA SER A 224 14.11 6.75 8.60
C SER A 224 14.14 5.26 8.96
N LEU A 225 13.27 4.82 9.87
CA LEU A 225 13.31 3.44 10.40
C LEU A 225 12.76 2.39 9.41
N ASN A 226 11.70 2.71 8.70
CA ASN A 226 10.99 1.73 7.87
C ASN A 226 11.19 1.93 6.36
N LYS A 227 11.92 2.97 5.91
CA LYS A 227 12.01 3.35 4.49
C LYS A 227 10.64 3.59 3.86
N GLU A 228 9.69 4.11 4.65
CA GLU A 228 8.37 4.54 4.23
C GLU A 228 8.32 6.05 4.07
N TYR A 229 7.37 6.53 3.28
CA TYR A 229 7.10 7.96 3.19
C TYR A 229 6.28 8.41 4.41
N PRO A 230 6.54 9.60 4.97
CA PRO A 230 5.65 10.19 5.96
C PRO A 230 4.28 10.48 5.32
N ALA A 231 3.19 10.29 6.09
CA ALA A 231 1.86 10.71 5.65
C ALA A 231 1.72 12.25 5.67
N ASN A 232 2.45 12.92 6.56
CA ASN A 232 2.60 14.37 6.56
C ASN A 232 3.56 14.81 5.45
N GLN A 233 3.03 15.45 4.41
CA GLN A 233 3.79 15.80 3.19
C GLN A 233 4.80 16.94 3.37
N ASN A 234 4.82 17.60 4.53
CA ASN A 234 5.74 18.71 4.82
C ASN A 234 7.08 18.25 5.43
N ILE A 235 7.37 16.94 5.38
CA ILE A 235 8.52 16.33 6.02
C ILE A 235 9.50 15.81 4.97
N SER A 236 10.79 16.03 5.21
CA SER A 236 11.86 15.48 4.38
C SER A 236 11.93 13.96 4.53
N TYR A 237 12.24 13.28 3.44
CA TYR A 237 12.39 11.82 3.41
C TYR A 237 13.80 11.41 3.88
N ASP A 238 13.93 10.15 4.30
CA ASP A 238 15.21 9.47 4.44
C ASP A 238 16.02 9.55 3.13
N GLU A 239 17.36 9.52 3.22
CA GLU A 239 18.24 9.65 2.04
C GLU A 239 17.97 8.56 0.98
N ILE A 240 17.77 7.30 1.41
CA ILE A 240 17.45 6.19 0.50
C ILE A 240 16.12 6.45 -0.20
N VAL A 241 15.10 6.88 0.55
CA VAL A 241 13.77 7.19 -0.01
C VAL A 241 13.83 8.41 -0.93
N SER A 242 14.60 9.42 -0.56
CA SER A 242 14.81 10.63 -1.38
C SER A 242 15.49 10.34 -2.71
N ALA A 243 16.40 9.36 -2.75
CA ALA A 243 17.10 8.95 -3.95
C ALA A 243 16.19 8.34 -5.03
N TRP A 244 14.98 7.91 -4.67
CA TRP A 244 14.01 7.38 -5.64
C TRP A 244 13.27 8.47 -6.43
N GLY A 245 13.47 9.74 -6.06
CA GLY A 245 12.84 10.89 -6.70
C GLY A 245 11.39 11.11 -6.28
N SER A 246 10.80 12.16 -6.82
CA SER A 246 9.39 12.48 -6.61
C SER A 246 8.48 11.67 -7.55
N PHE A 247 7.26 11.42 -7.12
CA PHE A 247 6.25 10.75 -7.92
C PHE A 247 4.85 11.32 -7.65
N LYS A 248 3.98 11.17 -8.64
CA LYS A 248 2.55 11.46 -8.50
C LYS A 248 1.86 10.28 -7.82
N GLN A 249 1.26 10.52 -6.67
CA GLN A 249 0.42 9.55 -5.97
C GLN A 249 -0.98 9.50 -6.58
N ASP A 250 -1.58 8.32 -6.63
CA ASP A 250 -3.02 8.18 -6.80
C ASP A 250 -3.72 8.81 -5.59
N LYS A 251 -4.60 9.77 -5.85
CA LYS A 251 -5.35 10.50 -4.82
C LYS A 251 -6.73 9.92 -4.54
N MET A 252 -7.01 8.70 -4.98
CA MET A 252 -8.18 7.95 -4.54
C MET A 252 -8.19 7.92 -3.00
N ASN A 253 -9.33 8.25 -2.38
CA ASN A 253 -9.44 8.08 -0.93
C ASN A 253 -9.33 6.59 -0.58
N LEU A 254 -8.43 6.26 0.34
CA LEU A 254 -8.09 4.87 0.66
C LEU A 254 -9.24 4.06 1.28
N ALA A 255 -10.28 4.70 1.83
CA ALA A 255 -11.50 4.01 2.25
C ALA A 255 -12.21 3.31 1.07
N ILE A 256 -12.05 3.83 -0.16
CA ILE A 256 -12.60 3.22 -1.38
C ILE A 256 -11.91 1.88 -1.67
N ALA A 257 -10.59 1.77 -1.44
CA ALA A 257 -9.88 0.50 -1.59
C ALA A 257 -10.46 -0.57 -0.65
N GLY A 258 -10.80 -0.20 0.58
CA GLY A 258 -11.50 -1.07 1.52
C GLY A 258 -12.86 -1.55 1.00
N LYS A 259 -13.69 -0.64 0.51
CA LYS A 259 -15.02 -0.95 -0.05
C LYS A 259 -14.94 -1.93 -1.24
N LEU A 260 -13.94 -1.79 -2.10
CA LEU A 260 -13.78 -2.59 -3.30
C LEU A 260 -12.94 -3.87 -3.10
N GLN A 261 -12.47 -4.12 -1.88
CA GLN A 261 -11.58 -5.26 -1.60
C GLN A 261 -12.25 -6.61 -1.89
N ALA A 262 -13.54 -6.74 -1.56
CA ALA A 262 -14.30 -7.96 -1.86
C ALA A 262 -14.44 -8.21 -3.39
N ASP A 263 -14.63 -7.14 -4.16
CA ASP A 263 -14.73 -7.24 -5.62
C ASP A 263 -13.37 -7.56 -6.24
N ALA A 264 -12.28 -7.01 -5.72
CA ALA A 264 -10.92 -7.37 -6.11
C ALA A 264 -10.61 -8.85 -5.86
N VAL A 265 -11.02 -9.38 -4.69
CA VAL A 265 -10.86 -10.80 -4.36
C VAL A 265 -11.64 -11.69 -5.35
N LYS A 266 -12.92 -11.39 -5.61
CA LYS A 266 -13.76 -12.13 -6.57
C LYS A 266 -13.17 -12.09 -7.98
N LEU A 267 -12.66 -10.93 -8.42
CA LEU A 267 -12.02 -10.77 -9.72
C LEU A 267 -10.79 -11.68 -9.83
N MET A 268 -9.87 -11.62 -8.86
CA MET A 268 -8.66 -12.45 -8.87
C MET A 268 -8.97 -13.95 -8.79
N GLN A 269 -9.98 -14.35 -8.01
CA GLN A 269 -10.40 -15.75 -7.93
C GLN A 269 -10.94 -16.27 -9.27
N ARG A 270 -11.77 -15.48 -9.99
CA ARG A 270 -12.29 -15.85 -11.31
C ARG A 270 -11.19 -16.03 -12.36
N LEU A 271 -10.08 -15.34 -12.21
CA LEU A 271 -8.92 -15.41 -13.11
C LEU A 271 -7.87 -16.43 -12.66
N ASP A 272 -8.16 -17.23 -11.64
CA ASP A 272 -7.22 -18.19 -11.04
C ASP A 272 -5.87 -17.57 -10.64
N TYR A 273 -5.88 -16.30 -10.28
CA TYR A 273 -4.70 -15.63 -9.76
C TYR A 273 -4.38 -16.17 -8.36
N LYS A 274 -3.30 -16.94 -8.23
CA LYS A 274 -2.92 -17.69 -7.02
C LYS A 274 -2.39 -16.79 -5.88
#